data_e02561c40405bc799afd2da091f8ed37
#
_entry.id   e02561c40405bc799afd2da091f8ed37
#
_cell.length_a   1.000
_cell.length_b   1.000
_cell.length_c   1.000
_cell.angle_alpha   90.00
_cell.angle_beta   90.00
_cell.angle_gamma   90.00
#
_symmetry.space_group_name_H-M   'P 1'
#
loop_
_entity.id
_entity.type
_entity.pdbx_description
1 polymer ?
#
loop_
_entity_poly.entity_id
_entity_poly.type
_entity_poly.pdbx_seq_one_letter_code
_entity_poly.pdbx_strand_id
1 'polypeptide(L)'
;MAKMVGLIGFLVTLVVFQSGSLNAELTKIQHLPKKEGNLAILVIGDFGRKGTYNQSEVATQMGVVGEKLNIDYVISTGDNFYEDGLTGVDDSAFYESFSDIYTADSIKTPWYLVLGNHDYRGDVLAQLNPVLREKDERFICMRSFIVNSGMVDFFMVDTPPFQLDYWTHPGSSHYDWRNVAPRDTYISNLLQELDEALKKSTATWKFVVGHHTMRSVSDHGDTPELLQLLLPVLKANGVDAYINGHDHCLQHISSNDSKLHYITSGGGSKAWRDVFKKNEDTVRFFYDGQGFMSLEVSQTEAKFVFYDAFGNALYNWSTSKAADELRPSF
;
A
#
# COMPACT_ATOMS: atom_id res chain seq x y z
N MET A 1 -34.10 18.88 30.15
CA MET A 1 -33.45 19.24 28.88
C MET A 1 -32.46 18.13 28.56
N ALA A 2 -32.82 17.20 27.69
CA ALA A 2 -31.97 16.09 27.28
C ALA A 2 -31.13 16.53 26.06
N LYS A 3 -29.82 16.45 26.16
CA LYS A 3 -28.91 16.68 25.03
C LYS A 3 -28.93 15.42 24.17
N MET A 4 -29.48 15.52 22.97
CA MET A 4 -29.30 14.54 21.91
C MET A 4 -27.89 14.66 21.38
N VAL A 5 -27.07 13.65 21.62
CA VAL A 5 -25.78 13.47 20.95
C VAL A 5 -26.09 12.80 19.62
N GLY A 6 -25.92 13.52 18.52
CA GLY A 6 -26.08 12.99 17.17
C GLY A 6 -24.89 12.10 16.83
N LEU A 7 -25.14 10.80 16.71
CA LEU A 7 -24.20 9.83 16.16
C LEU A 7 -24.17 10.03 14.64
N ILE A 8 -23.13 10.66 14.11
CA ILE A 8 -22.88 10.73 12.66
C ILE A 8 -22.24 9.40 12.26
N GLY A 9 -23.07 8.46 11.86
CA GLY A 9 -22.61 7.21 11.28
C GLY A 9 -22.10 7.47 9.87
N PHE A 10 -20.81 7.17 9.62
CA PHE A 10 -20.26 7.13 8.28
C PHE A 10 -20.87 5.95 7.51
N LEU A 11 -21.72 6.25 6.55
CA LEU A 11 -22.29 5.24 5.65
C LEU A 11 -21.29 4.93 4.55
N VAL A 12 -20.48 3.87 4.72
CA VAL A 12 -19.70 3.29 3.61
C VAL A 12 -20.68 2.53 2.74
N THR A 13 -21.10 3.12 1.63
CA THR A 13 -22.00 2.48 0.68
C THR A 13 -21.18 1.52 -0.19
N LEU A 14 -21.27 0.22 0.10
CA LEU A 14 -20.75 -0.83 -0.76
C LEU A 14 -21.71 -0.98 -1.95
N VAL A 15 -21.37 -0.37 -3.09
CA VAL A 15 -22.16 -0.56 -4.33
C VAL A 15 -21.56 -1.75 -5.07
N VAL A 16 -22.18 -2.92 -4.92
CA VAL A 16 -21.86 -4.10 -5.72
C VAL A 16 -22.69 -4.07 -6.99
N PHE A 17 -22.05 -3.76 -8.13
CA PHE A 17 -22.66 -3.96 -9.43
C PHE A 17 -22.38 -5.38 -9.92
N GLN A 18 -23.37 -6.25 -9.93
CA GLN A 18 -23.34 -7.50 -10.68
C GLN A 18 -23.80 -7.24 -12.11
N SER A 19 -22.87 -7.20 -13.05
CA SER A 19 -23.16 -7.36 -14.48
C SER A 19 -22.34 -8.55 -14.98
N GLY A 20 -23.01 -9.54 -15.55
CA GLY A 20 -22.41 -10.76 -16.04
C GLY A 20 -21.50 -10.50 -17.25
N SER A 21 -20.20 -10.47 -16.98
CA SER A 21 -19.11 -10.61 -17.95
C SER A 21 -18.06 -11.49 -17.28
N LEU A 22 -17.44 -12.38 -18.05
CA LEU A 22 -16.45 -13.36 -17.58
C LEU A 22 -15.14 -12.76 -17.05
N ASN A 23 -15.01 -11.43 -16.98
CA ASN A 23 -13.90 -10.74 -16.36
C ASN A 23 -14.41 -10.09 -15.06
N ALA A 24 -13.90 -10.51 -13.92
CA ALA A 24 -14.16 -9.85 -12.65
C ALA A 24 -13.48 -8.45 -12.67
N GLU A 25 -14.25 -7.40 -12.43
CA GLU A 25 -13.72 -6.04 -12.31
C GLU A 25 -13.15 -5.83 -10.91
N LEU A 26 -12.00 -5.14 -10.79
CA LEU A 26 -11.40 -4.82 -9.49
C LEU A 26 -12.42 -4.07 -8.61
N THR A 27 -12.62 -4.56 -7.40
CA THR A 27 -13.52 -3.90 -6.44
C THR A 27 -13.07 -2.46 -6.19
N LYS A 28 -13.98 -1.51 -6.34
CA LYS A 28 -13.69 -0.08 -6.12
C LYS A 28 -14.35 0.39 -4.81
N ILE A 29 -13.53 0.86 -3.89
CA ILE A 29 -13.95 1.49 -2.63
C ILE A 29 -13.85 2.99 -2.80
N GLN A 30 -14.94 3.71 -2.57
CA GLN A 30 -14.93 5.17 -2.55
C GLN A 30 -14.64 5.66 -1.13
N HIS A 31 -13.60 6.48 -0.98
CA HIS A 31 -13.23 7.15 0.25
C HIS A 31 -12.85 8.60 -0.06
N LEU A 32 -13.84 9.48 -0.04
CA LEU A 32 -13.61 10.90 -0.31
C LEU A 32 -12.85 11.55 0.84
N PRO A 33 -11.94 12.50 0.55
CA PRO A 33 -11.19 13.22 1.56
C PRO A 33 -12.10 13.97 2.54
N LYS A 34 -11.69 14.06 3.81
CA LYS A 34 -12.36 14.88 4.85
C LYS A 34 -12.43 16.36 4.46
N LYS A 35 -11.39 16.83 3.76
CA LYS A 35 -11.32 18.18 3.22
C LYS A 35 -11.38 18.10 1.68
N GLU A 36 -12.43 18.68 1.12
CA GLU A 36 -12.61 18.72 -0.33
C GLU A 36 -11.37 19.26 -1.05
N GLY A 37 -10.94 18.55 -2.08
CA GLY A 37 -9.78 18.92 -2.90
C GLY A 37 -8.41 18.70 -2.25
N ASN A 38 -8.33 18.05 -1.08
CA ASN A 38 -7.07 17.80 -0.40
C ASN A 38 -7.12 16.46 0.37
N LEU A 39 -6.36 15.48 -0.09
CA LEU A 39 -6.20 14.18 0.55
C LEU A 39 -4.91 14.16 1.36
N ALA A 40 -4.96 13.63 2.59
CA ALA A 40 -3.80 13.38 3.41
C ALA A 40 -3.81 11.94 3.94
N ILE A 41 -2.75 11.17 3.71
CA ILE A 41 -2.63 9.78 4.13
C ILE A 41 -1.25 9.48 4.72
N LEU A 42 -1.16 8.39 5.47
CA LEU A 42 0.11 7.76 5.82
C LEU A 42 0.29 6.46 5.05
N VAL A 43 1.55 6.11 4.79
CA VAL A 43 1.93 4.86 4.10
C VAL A 43 3.01 4.17 4.92
N ILE A 44 2.81 2.90 5.19
CA ILE A 44 3.71 2.04 5.96
C ILE A 44 3.67 0.62 5.41
N GLY A 45 4.75 -0.13 5.50
CA GLY A 45 4.79 -1.57 5.25
C GLY A 45 5.77 -2.27 6.17
N ASP A 46 5.77 -3.59 6.13
CA ASP A 46 6.78 -4.41 6.81
C ASP A 46 6.79 -4.20 8.35
N PHE A 47 5.58 -4.11 8.95
CA PHE A 47 5.46 -3.62 10.31
C PHE A 47 5.18 -4.68 11.38
N GLY A 48 4.40 -5.73 11.12
CA GLY A 48 3.73 -6.57 12.10
C GLY A 48 4.63 -7.43 13.00
N ARG A 49 5.37 -6.83 13.96
CA ARG A 49 6.34 -7.50 14.82
C ARG A 49 6.08 -7.29 16.33
N LYS A 50 4.82 -7.23 16.73
CA LYS A 50 4.39 -7.16 18.15
C LYS A 50 5.07 -6.03 18.94
N GLY A 51 5.20 -4.86 18.30
CA GLY A 51 5.83 -3.67 18.87
C GLY A 51 7.35 -3.65 18.88
N THR A 52 8.01 -4.75 18.51
CA THR A 52 9.48 -4.83 18.51
C THR A 52 10.11 -4.15 17.28
N TYR A 53 11.43 -4.00 17.29
CA TYR A 53 12.20 -3.36 16.21
C TYR A 53 11.69 -1.95 15.86
N ASN A 54 11.42 -1.14 16.88
CA ASN A 54 10.90 0.22 16.77
C ASN A 54 9.49 0.32 16.12
N GLN A 55 8.74 -0.77 16.00
CA GLN A 55 7.35 -0.70 15.50
C GLN A 55 6.50 0.23 16.37
N SER A 56 6.62 0.13 17.70
CA SER A 56 5.86 0.98 18.64
C SER A 56 6.24 2.46 18.51
N GLU A 57 7.51 2.76 18.30
CA GLU A 57 8.01 4.12 18.07
C GLU A 57 7.47 4.69 16.77
N VAL A 58 7.54 3.91 15.67
CA VAL A 58 6.95 4.28 14.37
C VAL A 58 5.44 4.54 14.52
N ALA A 59 4.70 3.65 15.19
CA ALA A 59 3.27 3.82 15.44
C ALA A 59 2.96 5.10 16.22
N THR A 60 3.77 5.43 17.24
CA THR A 60 3.65 6.66 18.01
C THR A 60 3.83 7.89 17.11
N GLN A 61 4.85 7.90 16.27
CA GLN A 61 5.12 9.03 15.38
C GLN A 61 4.09 9.14 14.24
N MET A 62 3.58 8.00 13.77
CA MET A 62 2.43 8.01 12.85
C MET A 62 1.21 8.68 13.49
N GLY A 63 0.98 8.46 14.78
CA GLY A 63 -0.06 9.15 15.54
C GLY A 63 0.14 10.68 15.56
N VAL A 64 1.36 11.14 15.85
CA VAL A 64 1.71 12.58 15.89
C VAL A 64 1.56 13.24 14.52
N VAL A 65 2.11 12.61 13.46
CA VAL A 65 2.02 13.12 12.09
C VAL A 65 0.58 13.05 11.58
N GLY A 66 -0.14 11.97 11.89
CA GLY A 66 -1.53 11.78 11.52
C GLY A 66 -2.46 12.86 12.12
N GLU A 67 -2.24 13.26 13.38
CA GLU A 67 -2.96 14.35 14.01
C GLU A 67 -2.65 15.70 13.33
N LYS A 68 -1.35 15.98 13.11
CA LYS A 68 -0.91 17.21 12.45
C LYS A 68 -1.50 17.40 11.06
N LEU A 69 -1.57 16.32 10.27
CA LEU A 69 -2.07 16.35 8.90
C LEU A 69 -3.59 16.14 8.81
N ASN A 70 -4.23 15.71 9.90
CA ASN A 70 -5.65 15.30 9.93
C ASN A 70 -5.94 14.28 8.84
N ILE A 71 -5.19 13.18 8.84
CA ILE A 71 -5.19 12.19 7.76
C ILE A 71 -6.56 11.56 7.53
N ASP A 72 -6.82 11.19 6.29
CA ASP A 72 -8.05 10.52 5.87
C ASP A 72 -7.99 9.02 6.16
N TYR A 73 -6.88 8.37 5.83
CA TYR A 73 -6.66 6.93 6.02
C TYR A 73 -5.17 6.56 5.98
N VAL A 74 -4.89 5.28 6.21
CA VAL A 74 -3.55 4.71 6.10
C VAL A 74 -3.52 3.66 4.98
N ILE A 75 -2.42 3.55 4.25
CA ILE A 75 -2.13 2.47 3.31
C ILE A 75 -1.01 1.60 3.88
N SER A 76 -1.22 0.28 3.90
CA SER A 76 -0.15 -0.69 4.12
C SER A 76 0.36 -1.25 2.81
N THR A 77 1.68 -1.29 2.66
CA THR A 77 2.37 -1.90 1.52
C THR A 77 2.69 -3.38 1.72
N GLY A 78 2.03 -4.06 2.65
CA GLY A 78 2.15 -5.51 2.87
C GLY A 78 3.15 -5.90 3.96
N ASP A 79 3.31 -7.21 4.13
CA ASP A 79 3.99 -7.84 5.26
C ASP A 79 3.42 -7.31 6.58
N ASN A 80 2.11 -7.55 6.72
CA ASN A 80 1.32 -7.04 7.82
C ASN A 80 1.58 -7.80 9.12
N PHE A 81 2.02 -9.07 9.02
CA PHE A 81 2.31 -9.93 10.18
C PHE A 81 3.53 -10.82 9.95
N TYR A 82 4.48 -10.77 10.86
CA TYR A 82 5.72 -11.54 10.86
C TYR A 82 5.73 -12.62 11.94
N GLU A 83 6.58 -13.73 11.75
CA GLU A 83 7.45 -13.99 10.58
C GLU A 83 6.68 -14.69 9.44
N ASP A 84 5.59 -15.39 9.73
CA ASP A 84 4.87 -16.26 8.81
C ASP A 84 3.36 -15.95 8.79
N GLY A 85 2.98 -14.66 8.74
CA GLY A 85 1.60 -14.22 8.65
C GLY A 85 0.76 -14.57 9.87
N LEU A 86 -0.56 -14.60 9.71
CA LEU A 86 -1.50 -15.10 10.73
C LEU A 86 -1.73 -16.60 10.56
N THR A 87 -1.94 -17.31 11.66
CA THR A 87 -2.30 -18.74 11.67
C THR A 87 -3.81 -18.99 11.51
N GLY A 88 -4.62 -17.94 11.54
CA GLY A 88 -6.08 -17.97 11.42
C GLY A 88 -6.70 -16.66 11.90
N VAL A 89 -8.01 -16.55 11.80
CA VAL A 89 -8.77 -15.34 12.20
C VAL A 89 -8.72 -15.07 13.71
N ASP A 90 -8.38 -16.07 14.52
CA ASP A 90 -8.31 -15.97 15.99
C ASP A 90 -6.87 -15.87 16.50
N ASP A 91 -5.89 -15.68 15.60
CA ASP A 91 -4.49 -15.47 15.98
C ASP A 91 -4.34 -14.18 16.80
N SER A 92 -3.73 -14.29 17.99
CA SER A 92 -3.47 -13.13 18.85
C SER A 92 -2.53 -12.10 18.22
N ALA A 93 -1.71 -12.53 17.26
CA ALA A 93 -0.80 -11.65 16.52
C ALA A 93 -1.53 -10.49 15.85
N PHE A 94 -2.82 -10.65 15.50
CA PHE A 94 -3.66 -9.57 14.97
C PHE A 94 -3.75 -8.38 15.95
N TYR A 95 -4.01 -8.66 17.22
CA TYR A 95 -4.04 -7.61 18.25
C TYR A 95 -2.63 -7.14 18.59
N GLU A 96 -1.72 -8.07 18.88
CA GLU A 96 -0.35 -7.79 19.35
C GLU A 96 0.50 -7.00 18.35
N SER A 97 0.20 -7.11 17.04
CA SER A 97 0.97 -6.44 15.97
C SER A 97 0.22 -5.29 15.29
N PHE A 98 -1.09 -5.18 15.45
CA PHE A 98 -1.91 -4.16 14.79
C PHE A 98 -2.75 -3.36 15.79
N SER A 99 -3.81 -3.95 16.36
CA SER A 99 -4.81 -3.20 17.12
C SER A 99 -4.25 -2.53 18.37
N ASP A 100 -3.38 -3.23 19.11
CA ASP A 100 -2.78 -2.76 20.36
C ASP A 100 -1.55 -1.87 20.13
N ILE A 101 -1.01 -1.83 18.91
CA ILE A 101 0.16 -1.01 18.57
C ILE A 101 -0.27 0.34 18.01
N TYR A 102 -1.21 0.37 17.06
CA TYR A 102 -1.64 1.58 16.38
C TYR A 102 -2.84 2.21 17.07
N THR A 103 -2.62 2.73 18.29
CA THR A 103 -3.69 3.13 19.22
C THR A 103 -4.02 4.63 19.22
N ALA A 104 -3.19 5.49 18.62
CA ALA A 104 -3.41 6.93 18.58
C ALA A 104 -4.72 7.26 17.82
N ASP A 105 -5.53 8.20 18.34
CA ASP A 105 -6.86 8.52 17.77
C ASP A 105 -6.78 9.00 16.33
N SER A 106 -5.72 9.69 15.96
CA SER A 106 -5.48 10.21 14.60
C SER A 106 -5.30 9.12 13.55
N ILE A 107 -4.89 7.92 13.94
CA ILE A 107 -4.71 6.75 13.06
C ILE A 107 -5.79 5.67 13.27
N LYS A 108 -6.83 5.97 14.05
CA LYS A 108 -8.09 5.20 14.11
C LYS A 108 -8.98 5.54 12.92
N THR A 109 -8.40 5.52 11.74
CA THR A 109 -9.03 5.70 10.43
C THR A 109 -8.97 4.37 9.67
N PRO A 110 -9.68 4.19 8.55
CA PRO A 110 -9.52 3.00 7.73
C PRO A 110 -8.07 2.78 7.30
N TRP A 111 -7.62 1.52 7.33
CA TRP A 111 -6.36 1.06 6.80
C TRP A 111 -6.63 0.17 5.60
N TYR A 112 -6.09 0.52 4.45
CA TYR A 112 -6.17 -0.26 3.22
C TYR A 112 -4.87 -1.03 3.04
N LEU A 113 -4.95 -2.37 3.09
CA LEU A 113 -3.78 -3.22 3.16
C LEU A 113 -3.66 -4.09 1.91
N VAL A 114 -2.46 -4.14 1.32
CA VAL A 114 -2.07 -5.22 0.42
C VAL A 114 -1.40 -6.35 1.21
N LEU A 115 -1.25 -7.50 0.58
CA LEU A 115 -0.55 -8.65 1.15
C LEU A 115 0.92 -8.64 0.73
N GLY A 116 1.81 -9.03 1.65
CA GLY A 116 3.21 -9.30 1.37
C GLY A 116 3.54 -10.81 1.39
N ASN A 117 4.79 -11.14 1.16
CA ASN A 117 5.22 -12.54 1.10
C ASN A 117 5.17 -13.23 2.47
N HIS A 118 5.40 -12.51 3.57
CA HIS A 118 5.24 -13.07 4.91
C HIS A 118 3.78 -13.37 5.22
N ASP A 119 2.85 -12.57 4.73
CA ASP A 119 1.42 -12.81 4.89
C ASP A 119 0.98 -14.11 4.20
N TYR A 120 1.59 -14.41 3.04
CA TYR A 120 1.35 -15.64 2.29
C TYR A 120 1.96 -16.89 2.91
N ARG A 121 2.92 -16.75 3.84
CA ARG A 121 3.50 -17.89 4.57
C ARG A 121 2.55 -18.43 5.65
N GLY A 122 1.59 -17.62 6.10
CA GLY A 122 0.54 -18.02 7.04
C GLY A 122 -0.76 -18.44 6.39
N ASP A 123 -1.85 -18.36 7.12
CA ASP A 123 -3.20 -18.45 6.56
C ASP A 123 -3.58 -17.13 5.90
N VAL A 124 -3.26 -16.99 4.61
CA VAL A 124 -3.53 -15.76 3.88
C VAL A 124 -5.01 -15.42 3.84
N LEU A 125 -5.89 -16.43 3.84
CA LEU A 125 -7.34 -16.23 3.82
C LEU A 125 -7.85 -15.65 5.14
N ALA A 126 -7.13 -15.80 6.25
CA ALA A 126 -7.47 -15.14 7.51
C ALA A 126 -7.45 -13.61 7.36
N GLN A 127 -6.42 -13.04 6.70
CA GLN A 127 -6.33 -11.59 6.51
C GLN A 127 -7.41 -11.05 5.54
N LEU A 128 -7.90 -11.90 4.65
CA LEU A 128 -8.98 -11.57 3.70
C LEU A 128 -10.38 -11.78 4.30
N ASN A 129 -10.47 -12.37 5.49
CA ASN A 129 -11.74 -12.71 6.11
C ASN A 129 -12.37 -11.47 6.76
N PRO A 130 -13.67 -11.18 6.50
CA PRO A 130 -14.36 -10.04 7.09
C PRO A 130 -14.40 -10.05 8.64
N VAL A 131 -14.20 -11.20 9.28
CA VAL A 131 -14.10 -11.33 10.75
C VAL A 131 -12.98 -10.46 11.33
N LEU A 132 -11.85 -10.27 10.65
CA LEU A 132 -10.81 -9.36 11.14
C LEU A 132 -11.30 -7.91 11.16
N ARG A 133 -12.11 -7.52 10.18
CA ARG A 133 -12.73 -6.20 10.17
C ARG A 133 -13.83 -6.05 11.22
N GLU A 134 -14.47 -7.13 11.63
CA GLU A 134 -15.40 -7.11 12.78
C GLU A 134 -14.64 -6.95 14.10
N LYS A 135 -13.42 -7.49 14.21
CA LYS A 135 -12.52 -7.35 15.36
C LYS A 135 -11.91 -5.94 15.46
N ASP A 136 -11.52 -5.36 14.32
CA ASP A 136 -11.03 -3.99 14.20
C ASP A 136 -11.49 -3.41 12.86
N GLU A 137 -12.47 -2.49 12.90
CA GLU A 137 -13.14 -1.94 11.71
C GLU A 137 -12.20 -1.22 10.74
N ARG A 138 -10.99 -0.85 11.22
CA ARG A 138 -9.95 -0.19 10.41
C ARG A 138 -9.32 -1.14 9.40
N PHE A 139 -9.28 -2.45 9.68
CA PHE A 139 -8.54 -3.44 8.90
C PHE A 139 -9.28 -3.82 7.62
N ILE A 140 -8.87 -3.26 6.47
CA ILE A 140 -9.49 -3.50 5.16
C ILE A 140 -8.43 -4.11 4.23
N CYS A 141 -8.37 -5.44 4.22
CA CYS A 141 -7.43 -6.20 3.41
C CYS A 141 -8.17 -6.96 2.30
N MET A 142 -7.68 -6.83 1.09
CA MET A 142 -8.13 -7.59 -0.09
C MET A 142 -6.93 -7.86 -0.99
N ARG A 143 -7.03 -8.84 -1.91
CA ARG A 143 -5.92 -9.16 -2.81
C ARG A 143 -5.59 -7.99 -3.74
N SER A 144 -6.57 -7.58 -4.53
CA SER A 144 -6.42 -6.44 -5.43
C SER A 144 -7.73 -5.66 -5.49
N PHE A 145 -7.64 -4.34 -5.39
CA PHE A 145 -8.79 -3.44 -5.33
C PHE A 145 -8.38 -2.00 -5.61
N ILE A 146 -9.34 -1.10 -5.70
CA ILE A 146 -9.11 0.31 -5.94
C ILE A 146 -9.66 1.13 -4.78
N VAL A 147 -8.86 2.06 -4.25
CA VAL A 147 -9.34 3.10 -3.34
C VAL A 147 -9.44 4.41 -4.12
N ASN A 148 -10.67 4.87 -4.33
CA ASN A 148 -10.96 6.10 -5.03
C ASN A 148 -11.20 7.24 -4.05
N SER A 149 -10.38 8.28 -4.15
CA SER A 149 -10.50 9.50 -3.35
C SER A 149 -10.82 10.73 -4.20
N GLY A 150 -11.65 10.54 -5.24
CA GLY A 150 -12.04 11.58 -6.18
C GLY A 150 -10.91 11.93 -7.15
N MET A 151 -9.97 12.79 -6.73
CA MET A 151 -8.82 13.17 -7.54
C MET A 151 -7.72 12.10 -7.64
N VAL A 152 -7.77 11.07 -6.82
CA VAL A 152 -6.75 10.01 -6.75
C VAL A 152 -7.43 8.65 -6.84
N ASP A 153 -6.88 7.77 -7.66
CA ASP A 153 -7.12 6.33 -7.61
C ASP A 153 -5.84 5.61 -7.15
N PHE A 154 -5.92 4.89 -6.02
CA PHE A 154 -4.90 3.93 -5.59
C PHE A 154 -5.30 2.54 -6.05
N PHE A 155 -4.50 1.96 -6.94
CA PHE A 155 -4.67 0.59 -7.43
C PHE A 155 -3.82 -0.33 -6.56
N MET A 156 -4.47 -1.02 -5.63
CA MET A 156 -3.86 -1.98 -4.72
C MET A 156 -3.69 -3.31 -5.45
N VAL A 157 -2.46 -3.83 -5.52
CA VAL A 157 -2.09 -4.98 -6.36
C VAL A 157 -1.41 -6.07 -5.55
N ASP A 158 -1.91 -7.29 -5.68
CA ASP A 158 -1.36 -8.49 -5.07
C ASP A 158 -0.10 -8.94 -5.81
N THR A 159 1.08 -8.58 -5.30
CA THR A 159 2.36 -8.83 -5.97
C THR A 159 3.10 -10.11 -5.58
N PRO A 160 2.91 -10.75 -4.41
CA PRO A 160 3.58 -12.00 -4.08
C PRO A 160 3.47 -13.10 -5.15
N PRO A 161 2.33 -13.28 -5.84
CA PRO A 161 2.21 -14.28 -6.90
C PRO A 161 3.15 -14.06 -8.10
N PHE A 162 3.64 -12.84 -8.32
CA PHE A 162 4.57 -12.57 -9.43
C PHE A 162 5.94 -13.20 -9.21
N GLN A 163 6.43 -13.27 -7.98
CA GLN A 163 7.76 -13.79 -7.66
C GLN A 163 7.84 -15.29 -7.94
N LEU A 164 8.50 -15.66 -9.03
CA LEU A 164 8.56 -17.04 -9.51
C LEU A 164 9.22 -17.99 -8.53
N ASP A 165 10.24 -17.52 -7.83
CA ASP A 165 10.98 -18.33 -6.86
C ASP A 165 10.11 -18.84 -5.70
N TYR A 166 9.07 -18.12 -5.32
CA TYR A 166 8.13 -18.59 -4.28
C TYR A 166 7.31 -19.81 -4.71
N TRP A 167 7.20 -20.05 -6.02
CA TRP A 167 6.50 -21.20 -6.60
C TRP A 167 7.41 -22.38 -6.90
N THR A 168 8.64 -22.08 -7.33
CA THR A 168 9.57 -23.09 -7.87
C THR A 168 10.65 -23.48 -6.89
N HIS A 169 11.10 -22.55 -6.06
CA HIS A 169 12.20 -22.74 -5.10
C HIS A 169 11.88 -22.08 -3.72
N PRO A 170 10.76 -22.46 -3.07
CA PRO A 170 10.33 -21.79 -1.84
C PRO A 170 11.28 -22.01 -0.64
N GLY A 171 12.30 -22.85 -0.80
CA GLY A 171 13.22 -23.21 0.29
C GLY A 171 12.50 -23.93 1.42
N SER A 172 12.67 -23.42 2.65
CA SER A 172 11.94 -23.90 3.83
C SER A 172 10.60 -23.20 4.05
N SER A 173 10.28 -22.20 3.26
CA SER A 173 9.02 -21.45 3.38
C SER A 173 7.86 -22.20 2.73
N HIS A 174 6.69 -22.07 3.32
CA HIS A 174 5.43 -22.54 2.72
C HIS A 174 4.62 -21.30 2.36
N TYR A 175 4.00 -21.31 1.17
CA TYR A 175 3.13 -20.23 0.72
C TYR A 175 1.71 -20.75 0.47
N ASP A 176 0.74 -20.02 0.99
CA ASP A 176 -0.68 -20.33 0.84
C ASP A 176 -1.25 -19.77 -0.48
N TRP A 177 -1.18 -20.58 -1.52
CA TRP A 177 -1.68 -20.20 -2.85
C TRP A 177 -3.17 -20.51 -3.07
N ARG A 178 -3.96 -20.70 -2.00
CA ARG A 178 -5.41 -20.88 -2.15
C ARG A 178 -6.03 -19.67 -2.86
N ASN A 179 -6.86 -19.95 -3.88
CA ASN A 179 -7.51 -18.96 -4.75
C ASN A 179 -6.55 -18.11 -5.62
N VAL A 180 -5.29 -18.51 -5.74
CA VAL A 180 -4.28 -17.88 -6.61
C VAL A 180 -3.78 -18.86 -7.67
N ALA A 181 -3.61 -20.13 -7.31
CA ALA A 181 -3.23 -21.17 -8.29
C ALA A 181 -4.35 -21.40 -9.32
N PRO A 182 -4.02 -21.57 -10.61
CA PRO A 182 -2.71 -21.57 -11.24
C PRO A 182 -2.15 -20.13 -11.40
N ARG A 183 -0.87 -19.96 -11.09
CA ARG A 183 -0.16 -18.67 -11.11
C ARG A 183 -0.35 -17.85 -12.38
N ASP A 184 -0.06 -18.44 -13.53
CA ASP A 184 -0.04 -17.72 -14.80
C ASP A 184 -1.45 -17.23 -15.20
N THR A 185 -2.48 -17.99 -14.89
CA THR A 185 -3.88 -17.60 -15.10
C THR A 185 -4.23 -16.42 -14.18
N TYR A 186 -3.87 -16.52 -12.90
CA TYR A 186 -4.10 -15.44 -11.94
C TYR A 186 -3.44 -14.15 -12.35
N ILE A 187 -2.14 -14.17 -12.68
CA ILE A 187 -1.38 -13.00 -13.09
C ILE A 187 -1.94 -12.40 -14.38
N SER A 188 -2.26 -13.23 -15.37
CA SER A 188 -2.82 -12.76 -16.63
C SER A 188 -4.15 -12.03 -16.42
N ASN A 189 -5.04 -12.57 -15.61
CA ASN A 189 -6.32 -11.95 -15.29
C ASN A 189 -6.13 -10.65 -14.53
N LEU A 190 -5.27 -10.65 -13.51
CA LEU A 190 -4.97 -9.46 -12.71
C LEU A 190 -4.41 -8.32 -13.57
N LEU A 191 -3.47 -8.61 -14.47
CA LEU A 191 -2.90 -7.61 -15.38
C LEU A 191 -3.95 -7.04 -16.34
N GLN A 192 -4.85 -7.88 -16.84
CA GLN A 192 -5.94 -7.43 -17.70
C GLN A 192 -6.92 -6.54 -16.91
N GLU A 193 -7.36 -6.96 -15.75
CA GLU A 193 -8.28 -6.20 -14.88
C GLU A 193 -7.67 -4.85 -14.47
N LEU A 194 -6.38 -4.84 -14.14
CA LEU A 194 -5.65 -3.62 -13.79
C LEU A 194 -5.53 -2.66 -14.99
N ASP A 195 -5.16 -3.17 -16.18
CA ASP A 195 -5.05 -2.37 -17.40
C ASP A 195 -6.39 -1.72 -17.76
N GLU A 196 -7.48 -2.50 -17.70
CA GLU A 196 -8.83 -1.98 -17.93
C GLU A 196 -9.24 -0.93 -16.88
N ALA A 197 -8.94 -1.16 -15.62
CA ALA A 197 -9.26 -0.24 -14.53
C ALA A 197 -8.46 1.07 -14.65
N LEU A 198 -7.17 0.99 -14.98
CA LEU A 198 -6.31 2.15 -15.22
C LEU A 198 -6.80 3.00 -16.42
N LYS A 199 -7.25 2.35 -17.49
CA LYS A 199 -7.84 3.02 -18.66
C LYS A 199 -9.17 3.71 -18.36
N LYS A 200 -9.99 3.11 -17.51
CA LYS A 200 -11.29 3.66 -17.09
C LYS A 200 -11.15 4.79 -16.05
N SER A 201 -10.01 4.89 -15.38
CA SER A 201 -9.78 5.89 -14.33
C SER A 201 -9.73 7.30 -14.92
N THR A 202 -10.57 8.16 -14.37
CA THR A 202 -10.60 9.61 -14.65
C THR A 202 -9.91 10.42 -13.55
N ALA A 203 -9.29 9.76 -12.57
CA ALA A 203 -8.57 10.45 -11.51
C ALA A 203 -7.36 11.21 -12.06
N THR A 204 -7.11 12.39 -11.51
CA THR A 204 -5.92 13.20 -11.83
C THR A 204 -4.64 12.44 -11.54
N TRP A 205 -4.61 11.74 -10.40
CA TRP A 205 -3.46 10.98 -9.93
C TRP A 205 -3.77 9.49 -9.93
N LYS A 206 -2.86 8.71 -10.48
CA LYS A 206 -2.91 7.25 -10.49
C LYS A 206 -1.70 6.69 -9.76
N PHE A 207 -1.91 6.14 -8.59
CA PHE A 207 -0.87 5.45 -7.83
C PHE A 207 -1.15 3.95 -7.80
N VAL A 208 -0.12 3.15 -8.03
CA VAL A 208 -0.21 1.69 -7.88
C VAL A 208 0.55 1.30 -6.62
N VAL A 209 -0.08 0.49 -5.77
CA VAL A 209 0.49 0.03 -4.50
C VAL A 209 0.62 -1.48 -4.54
N GLY A 210 1.81 -1.98 -4.33
CA GLY A 210 2.09 -3.41 -4.17
C GLY A 210 3.05 -3.65 -3.02
N HIS A 211 3.44 -4.90 -2.81
CA HIS A 211 4.41 -5.21 -1.77
C HIS A 211 5.84 -5.24 -2.30
N HIS A 212 6.11 -6.08 -3.33
CA HIS A 212 7.46 -6.26 -3.86
C HIS A 212 7.98 -5.01 -4.56
N THR A 213 9.29 -4.79 -4.42
CA THR A 213 9.98 -3.69 -5.11
C THR A 213 9.99 -3.91 -6.62
N MET A 214 9.62 -2.89 -7.38
CA MET A 214 9.83 -2.91 -8.83
C MET A 214 11.26 -2.47 -9.16
N ARG A 215 11.73 -1.44 -8.49
CA ARG A 215 13.11 -0.94 -8.50
C ARG A 215 13.58 -0.72 -7.07
N SER A 216 14.79 -1.15 -6.75
CA SER A 216 15.38 -0.93 -5.44
C SER A 216 16.89 -0.94 -5.46
N VAL A 217 17.49 -0.14 -4.57
CA VAL A 217 18.92 -0.14 -4.26
C VAL A 217 19.22 -0.72 -2.88
N SER A 218 18.26 -1.47 -2.33
CA SER A 218 18.39 -2.14 -1.04
C SER A 218 18.66 -3.64 -1.22
N ASP A 219 18.40 -4.45 -0.18
CA ASP A 219 18.90 -5.83 -0.10
C ASP A 219 18.25 -6.78 -1.12
N HIS A 220 16.94 -6.70 -1.28
CA HIS A 220 16.21 -7.54 -2.23
C HIS A 220 16.39 -7.09 -3.68
N GLY A 221 16.62 -5.80 -3.92
CA GLY A 221 16.78 -5.26 -5.25
C GLY A 221 15.50 -5.25 -6.09
N ASP A 222 15.67 -5.31 -7.41
CA ASP A 222 14.56 -5.31 -8.37
C ASP A 222 13.85 -6.66 -8.40
N THR A 223 12.53 -6.66 -8.62
CA THR A 223 11.76 -7.88 -8.91
C THR A 223 11.60 -8.03 -10.43
N PRO A 224 12.33 -8.97 -11.07
CA PRO A 224 12.35 -9.08 -12.54
C PRO A 224 10.99 -9.30 -13.16
N GLU A 225 10.12 -10.09 -12.51
CA GLU A 225 8.78 -10.37 -13.01
C GLU A 225 7.88 -9.11 -13.00
N LEU A 226 8.03 -8.23 -12.02
CA LEU A 226 7.31 -6.95 -12.01
C LEU A 226 7.80 -6.03 -13.12
N LEU A 227 9.11 -6.01 -13.38
CA LEU A 227 9.68 -5.26 -14.49
C LEU A 227 9.22 -5.78 -15.85
N GLN A 228 9.09 -7.09 -15.99
CA GLN A 228 8.69 -7.73 -17.25
C GLN A 228 7.18 -7.65 -17.49
N LEU A 229 6.36 -7.85 -16.47
CA LEU A 229 4.93 -8.08 -16.62
C LEU A 229 4.09 -6.84 -16.21
N LEU A 230 4.39 -6.21 -15.07
CA LEU A 230 3.58 -5.12 -14.52
C LEU A 230 4.02 -3.76 -15.03
N LEU A 231 5.33 -3.47 -15.09
CA LEU A 231 5.86 -2.17 -15.49
C LEU A 231 5.35 -1.68 -16.87
N PRO A 232 5.23 -2.54 -17.91
CA PRO A 232 4.66 -2.12 -19.19
C PRO A 232 3.22 -1.60 -19.07
N VAL A 233 2.40 -2.24 -18.22
CA VAL A 233 1.01 -1.82 -17.97
C VAL A 233 0.99 -0.45 -17.29
N LEU A 234 1.84 -0.23 -16.28
CA LEU A 234 1.90 1.05 -15.57
C LEU A 234 2.32 2.20 -16.50
N LYS A 235 3.37 1.99 -17.31
CA LYS A 235 3.85 2.98 -18.27
C LYS A 235 2.80 3.31 -19.35
N ALA A 236 2.14 2.30 -19.90
CA ALA A 236 1.12 2.48 -20.94
C ALA A 236 -0.08 3.31 -20.45
N ASN A 237 -0.36 3.29 -19.15
CA ASN A 237 -1.51 3.97 -18.54
C ASN A 237 -1.15 5.26 -17.78
N GLY A 238 0.10 5.72 -17.88
CA GLY A 238 0.53 6.97 -17.29
C GLY A 238 0.43 7.00 -15.76
N VAL A 239 0.79 5.89 -15.10
CA VAL A 239 0.85 5.82 -13.64
C VAL A 239 1.94 6.77 -13.13
N ASP A 240 1.62 7.53 -12.07
CA ASP A 240 2.49 8.58 -11.53
C ASP A 240 3.55 7.99 -10.58
N ALA A 241 3.15 7.05 -9.71
CA ALA A 241 4.09 6.34 -8.86
C ALA A 241 3.66 4.90 -8.57
N TYR A 242 4.66 4.03 -8.39
CA TYR A 242 4.53 2.72 -7.81
C TYR A 242 5.06 2.77 -6.37
N ILE A 243 4.21 2.42 -5.40
CA ILE A 243 4.50 2.49 -3.97
C ILE A 243 4.56 1.06 -3.42
N ASN A 244 5.61 0.75 -2.66
CA ASN A 244 5.86 -0.61 -2.19
C ASN A 244 6.52 -0.67 -0.81
N GLY A 245 6.61 -1.90 -0.27
CA GLY A 245 7.38 -2.32 0.91
C GLY A 245 8.52 -3.26 0.52
N HIS A 246 8.59 -4.41 1.17
CA HIS A 246 9.48 -5.54 0.95
C HIS A 246 10.94 -5.29 1.30
N ASP A 247 11.56 -4.25 0.76
CA ASP A 247 12.84 -3.78 1.24
C ASP A 247 12.63 -2.93 2.49
N HIS A 248 13.23 -3.36 3.61
CA HIS A 248 13.08 -2.75 4.91
C HIS A 248 13.85 -1.42 5.01
N CYS A 249 13.43 -0.47 4.19
CA CYS A 249 14.04 0.84 4.04
C CYS A 249 12.99 1.89 3.62
N LEU A 250 13.44 3.13 3.50
CA LEU A 250 12.69 4.21 2.86
C LEU A 250 13.50 4.67 1.65
N GLN A 251 12.91 4.66 0.45
CA GLN A 251 13.63 5.12 -0.74
C GLN A 251 12.72 5.78 -1.77
N HIS A 252 13.31 6.64 -2.57
CA HIS A 252 12.71 7.24 -3.76
C HIS A 252 13.69 7.11 -4.93
N ILE A 253 13.22 6.43 -5.98
CA ILE A 253 13.92 6.26 -7.24
C ILE A 253 13.05 6.88 -8.34
N SER A 254 13.65 7.67 -9.24
CA SER A 254 12.95 8.18 -10.43
C SER A 254 13.32 7.34 -11.65
N SER A 255 12.33 7.05 -12.48
CA SER A 255 12.58 6.41 -13.78
C SER A 255 13.43 7.31 -14.68
N ASN A 256 14.27 6.69 -15.51
CA ASN A 256 15.09 7.40 -16.49
C ASN A 256 14.40 7.53 -17.86
N ASP A 257 13.28 6.80 -18.07
CA ASP A 257 12.61 6.65 -19.36
C ASP A 257 11.09 6.94 -19.31
N SER A 258 10.58 7.37 -18.17
CA SER A 258 9.18 7.71 -17.97
C SER A 258 8.98 8.68 -16.81
N LYS A 259 7.76 9.17 -16.62
CA LYS A 259 7.38 9.99 -15.45
C LYS A 259 7.14 9.16 -14.18
N LEU A 260 7.27 7.83 -14.25
CA LEU A 260 6.99 6.93 -13.13
C LEU A 260 8.04 7.07 -12.03
N HIS A 261 7.59 7.19 -10.79
CA HIS A 261 8.42 7.16 -9.59
C HIS A 261 8.24 5.84 -8.85
N TYR A 262 9.31 5.35 -8.24
CA TYR A 262 9.31 4.15 -7.40
C TYR A 262 9.57 4.59 -5.96
N ILE A 263 8.62 4.31 -5.08
CA ILE A 263 8.59 4.81 -3.70
C ILE A 263 8.49 3.62 -2.76
N THR A 264 9.49 3.40 -1.92
CA THR A 264 9.45 2.34 -0.91
C THR A 264 9.21 2.92 0.47
N SER A 265 8.20 2.39 1.17
CA SER A 265 7.90 2.64 2.58
C SER A 265 7.79 1.30 3.30
N GLY A 266 8.93 0.61 3.44
CA GLY A 266 9.06 -0.73 4.04
C GLY A 266 9.76 -0.73 5.41
N GLY A 267 9.90 0.45 6.03
CA GLY A 267 10.61 0.61 7.30
C GLY A 267 9.72 0.53 8.55
N GLY A 268 8.55 -0.09 8.48
CA GLY A 268 7.56 -0.10 9.58
C GLY A 268 8.01 -0.78 10.86
N SER A 269 9.00 -1.69 10.78
CA SER A 269 9.61 -2.34 11.93
C SER A 269 11.10 -2.62 11.70
N LYS A 270 11.50 -3.90 11.60
CA LYS A 270 12.90 -4.30 11.41
C LYS A 270 13.48 -3.66 10.16
N ALA A 271 14.64 -3.03 10.28
CA ALA A 271 15.42 -2.51 9.16
C ALA A 271 16.80 -3.18 9.12
N TRP A 272 17.38 -3.22 7.93
CA TRP A 272 18.74 -3.72 7.73
C TRP A 272 19.66 -2.53 7.43
N ARG A 273 20.79 -2.45 8.12
CA ARG A 273 21.76 -1.37 7.94
C ARG A 273 22.81 -1.74 6.92
N ASP A 274 23.40 -0.72 6.27
CA ASP A 274 24.50 -0.86 5.32
C ASP A 274 24.13 -1.73 4.10
N VAL A 275 22.87 -1.69 3.66
CA VAL A 275 22.35 -2.51 2.57
C VAL A 275 22.27 -1.78 1.22
N PHE A 276 22.73 -0.54 1.15
CA PHE A 276 22.72 0.21 -0.10
C PHE A 276 23.56 -0.44 -1.19
N LYS A 277 22.93 -0.78 -2.32
CA LYS A 277 23.55 -1.36 -3.51
C LYS A 277 23.41 -0.39 -4.68
N LYS A 278 24.48 0.32 -5.04
CA LYS A 278 24.45 1.22 -6.18
C LYS A 278 24.16 0.46 -7.47
N ASN A 279 23.17 0.94 -8.23
CA ASN A 279 22.81 0.46 -9.56
C ASN A 279 22.77 1.64 -10.56
N GLU A 280 22.17 1.45 -11.74
CA GLU A 280 22.05 2.47 -12.79
C GLU A 280 20.85 3.42 -12.58
N ASP A 281 20.03 3.18 -11.53
CA ASP A 281 18.85 3.98 -11.27
C ASP A 281 19.18 5.39 -10.74
N THR A 282 18.28 6.32 -10.99
CA THR A 282 18.39 7.67 -10.42
C THR A 282 17.78 7.69 -9.01
N VAL A 283 18.62 7.38 -8.02
CA VAL A 283 18.24 7.43 -6.60
C VAL A 283 18.12 8.89 -6.15
N ARG A 284 16.96 9.27 -5.66
CA ARG A 284 16.67 10.59 -5.09
C ARG A 284 16.86 10.63 -3.59
N PHE A 285 16.50 9.53 -2.94
CA PHE A 285 16.60 9.36 -1.49
C PHE A 285 16.74 7.88 -1.15
N PHE A 286 17.52 7.59 -0.10
CA PHE A 286 17.64 6.27 0.50
C PHE A 286 17.93 6.41 1.99
N TYR A 287 17.20 5.63 2.81
CA TYR A 287 17.43 5.52 4.24
C TYR A 287 17.18 4.08 4.69
N ASP A 288 18.20 3.44 5.22
CA ASP A 288 18.20 2.04 5.67
C ASP A 288 17.75 1.87 7.12
N GLY A 289 16.81 2.71 7.57
CA GLY A 289 16.27 2.70 8.91
C GLY A 289 14.76 2.57 8.96
N GLN A 290 14.24 2.45 10.19
CA GLN A 290 12.81 2.40 10.42
C GLN A 290 12.15 3.75 10.18
N GLY A 291 10.89 3.68 9.72
CA GLY A 291 10.10 4.88 9.46
C GLY A 291 8.86 4.61 8.63
N PHE A 292 8.27 5.68 8.15
CA PHE A 292 7.04 5.69 7.35
C PHE A 292 7.00 6.92 6.46
N MET A 293 5.95 7.05 5.64
CA MET A 293 5.77 8.17 4.73
C MET A 293 4.39 8.80 4.90
N SER A 294 4.28 10.13 4.72
CA SER A 294 3.01 10.80 4.44
C SER A 294 2.91 11.18 2.96
N LEU A 295 1.69 11.19 2.46
CA LEU A 295 1.34 11.66 1.12
C LEU A 295 0.16 12.63 1.23
N GLU A 296 0.40 13.89 0.84
CA GLU A 296 -0.62 14.92 0.69
C GLU A 296 -0.87 15.15 -0.80
N VAL A 297 -2.13 15.12 -1.24
CA VAL A 297 -2.49 15.24 -2.66
C VAL A 297 -3.58 16.28 -2.84
N SER A 298 -3.35 17.19 -3.78
CA SER A 298 -4.34 18.12 -4.31
C SER A 298 -4.60 17.82 -5.80
N GLN A 299 -5.46 18.61 -6.44
CA GLN A 299 -5.67 18.48 -7.88
C GLN A 299 -4.38 18.68 -8.69
N THR A 300 -3.46 19.55 -8.22
CA THR A 300 -2.29 19.98 -9.00
C THR A 300 -0.97 19.51 -8.42
N GLU A 301 -0.92 19.04 -7.19
CA GLU A 301 0.32 18.65 -6.50
C GLU A 301 0.13 17.38 -5.68
N ALA A 302 1.13 16.50 -5.72
CA ALA A 302 1.30 15.39 -4.80
C ALA A 302 2.65 15.56 -4.06
N LYS A 303 2.60 15.59 -2.72
CA LYS A 303 3.75 15.83 -1.84
C LYS A 303 3.98 14.63 -0.96
N PHE A 304 5.20 14.12 -0.98
CA PHE A 304 5.68 12.96 -0.22
C PHE A 304 6.67 13.42 0.85
N VAL A 305 6.51 12.95 2.08
CA VAL A 305 7.45 13.22 3.17
C VAL A 305 7.78 11.91 3.88
N PHE A 306 9.07 11.60 3.98
CA PHE A 306 9.56 10.44 4.71
C PHE A 306 9.99 10.83 6.11
N TYR A 307 9.62 10.00 7.09
CA TYR A 307 9.92 10.20 8.49
C TYR A 307 10.66 8.99 9.05
N ASP A 308 11.64 9.21 9.94
CA ASP A 308 12.23 8.14 10.70
C ASP A 308 11.33 7.67 11.87
N ALA A 309 11.79 6.67 12.61
CA ALA A 309 11.09 6.13 13.79
C ALA A 309 10.90 7.14 14.94
N PHE A 310 11.56 8.29 14.87
CA PHE A 310 11.49 9.35 15.89
C PHE A 310 10.71 10.59 15.43
N GLY A 311 10.12 10.52 14.21
CA GLY A 311 9.29 11.59 13.64
C GLY A 311 10.08 12.71 12.97
N ASN A 312 11.40 12.54 12.79
CA ASN A 312 12.18 13.51 12.01
C ASN A 312 11.85 13.36 10.53
N ALA A 313 11.52 14.47 9.86
CA ALA A 313 11.36 14.50 8.41
C ALA A 313 12.75 14.39 7.76
N LEU A 314 12.99 13.25 7.09
CA LEU A 314 14.27 12.93 6.45
C LEU A 314 14.38 13.49 5.04
N TYR A 315 13.26 13.46 4.31
CA TYR A 315 13.19 13.84 2.91
C TYR A 315 11.79 14.29 2.57
N ASN A 316 11.69 15.30 1.72
CA ASN A 316 10.44 15.71 1.11
C ASN A 316 10.62 15.89 -0.40
N TRP A 317 9.57 15.55 -1.13
CA TRP A 317 9.52 15.72 -2.57
C TRP A 317 8.09 15.98 -3.00
N SER A 318 7.90 16.80 -4.02
CA SER A 318 6.61 16.99 -4.64
C SER A 318 6.69 16.92 -6.16
N THR A 319 5.58 16.54 -6.76
CA THR A 319 5.37 16.57 -8.20
C THR A 319 4.08 17.29 -8.51
N SER A 320 4.03 17.97 -9.65
CA SER A 320 2.89 18.79 -10.05
C SER A 320 2.39 18.39 -11.43
N LYS A 321 1.09 18.51 -11.64
CA LYS A 321 0.44 18.42 -12.96
C LYS A 321 0.02 19.79 -13.43
N ALA A 322 0.33 20.11 -14.68
CA ALA A 322 -0.05 21.37 -15.29
C ALA A 322 -1.58 21.43 -15.52
N ALA A 323 -2.15 22.64 -15.55
CA ALA A 323 -3.60 22.82 -15.69
C ALA A 323 -4.18 22.27 -17.00
N ASP A 324 -3.38 22.12 -18.04
CA ASP A 324 -3.75 21.51 -19.32
C ASP A 324 -3.76 19.98 -19.26
N GLU A 325 -2.97 19.35 -18.37
CA GLU A 325 -3.01 17.92 -18.09
C GLU A 325 -4.25 17.51 -17.26
N LEU A 326 -4.96 18.48 -16.67
CA LEU A 326 -6.16 18.28 -15.84
C LEU A 326 -7.47 18.25 -16.65
N ARG A 327 -7.42 18.53 -17.97
CA ARG A 327 -8.61 18.50 -18.81
C ARG A 327 -8.90 17.07 -19.25
N PRO A 328 -10.14 16.56 -19.09
CA PRO A 328 -10.49 15.29 -19.71
C PRO A 328 -10.28 15.41 -21.21
N SER A 329 -9.56 14.46 -21.79
CA SER A 329 -9.53 14.29 -23.26
C SER A 329 -10.94 13.91 -23.71
N PHE A 330 -11.61 14.83 -24.38
CA PHE A 330 -12.91 14.61 -25.02
C PHE A 330 -12.75 13.71 -26.24
#